data_09070ba202e38b9d352c78b78e0e9c39
#
_entry.id   09070ba202e38b9d352c78b78e0e9c39
#
_cell.length_a   1.000
_cell.length_b   1.000
_cell.length_c   1.000
_cell.angle_alpha   90.00
_cell.angle_beta   90.00
_cell.angle_gamma   90.00
#
_symmetry.space_group_name_H-M   'P 1'
#
loop_
_entity.id
_entity.type
_entity.pdbx_description
1 polymer ?
#
loop_
_entity_poly.entity_id
_entity_poly.type
_entity_poly.pdbx_seq_one_letter_code
_entity_poly.pdbx_strand_id
1 'polypeptide(L)'
;MTTNFDSKEYLEKVDAWWRAANYISVAQMYLKDNPLLRRPIQKEDVKTHPIGHWGTISGQNFLYAHLNRTINKYDLNMFYIEGPGHGGQVMVANSYLDGSYTEIYPEITEDENGLKQLCKMFSFPGCIASHAAPETPGSIHEGGELGYALSHA
;
A
#
# COMPACT_ATOMS: atom_id res chain seq x y z
N MET A 1 -8.03 -28.26 8.49
CA MET A 1 -8.90 -27.36 9.29
C MET A 1 -9.44 -26.29 8.35
N THR A 2 -10.74 -26.10 8.31
CA THR A 2 -11.35 -25.08 7.44
C THR A 2 -11.21 -23.71 8.12
N THR A 3 -10.63 -22.74 7.42
CA THR A 3 -10.46 -21.37 7.94
C THR A 3 -11.82 -20.72 8.17
N ASN A 4 -12.07 -20.23 9.38
CA ASN A 4 -13.28 -19.45 9.65
C ASN A 4 -12.97 -17.94 9.44
N PHE A 5 -13.28 -17.45 8.26
CA PHE A 5 -13.04 -16.07 7.83
C PHE A 5 -13.86 -15.01 8.59
N ASP A 6 -14.85 -15.42 9.36
CA ASP A 6 -15.69 -14.53 10.19
C ASP A 6 -15.36 -14.66 11.68
N SER A 7 -14.34 -15.44 12.03
CA SER A 7 -13.89 -15.57 13.42
C SER A 7 -13.24 -14.26 13.91
N LYS A 8 -13.33 -14.02 15.21
CA LYS A 8 -12.67 -12.89 15.86
C LYS A 8 -11.17 -12.86 15.55
N GLU A 9 -10.51 -14.01 15.65
CA GLU A 9 -9.08 -14.14 15.37
C GLU A 9 -8.73 -13.73 13.94
N TYR A 10 -9.54 -14.14 12.95
CA TYR A 10 -9.30 -13.76 11.56
C TYR A 10 -9.53 -12.25 11.34
N LEU A 11 -10.59 -11.70 11.93
CA LEU A 11 -10.87 -10.26 11.83
C LEU A 11 -9.80 -9.41 12.51
N GLU A 12 -9.20 -9.87 13.60
CA GLU A 12 -8.04 -9.23 14.24
C GLU A 12 -6.82 -9.19 13.30
N LYS A 13 -6.61 -10.22 12.48
CA LYS A 13 -5.55 -10.24 11.44
C LYS A 13 -5.86 -9.25 10.30
N VAL A 14 -7.11 -9.18 9.87
CA VAL A 14 -7.55 -8.18 8.87
C VAL A 14 -7.34 -6.75 9.38
N ASP A 15 -7.69 -6.49 10.63
CA ASP A 15 -7.45 -5.18 11.28
C ASP A 15 -5.95 -4.87 11.39
N ALA A 16 -5.12 -5.85 11.75
CA ALA A 16 -3.67 -5.69 11.81
C ALA A 16 -3.08 -5.36 10.43
N TRP A 17 -3.54 -6.04 9.38
CA TRP A 17 -3.18 -5.74 7.99
C TRP A 17 -3.54 -4.31 7.62
N TRP A 18 -4.79 -3.92 7.84
CA TRP A 18 -5.28 -2.58 7.56
C TRP A 18 -4.44 -1.49 8.26
N ARG A 19 -4.11 -1.69 9.53
CA ARG A 19 -3.24 -0.75 10.28
C ARG A 19 -1.82 -0.68 9.72
N ALA A 20 -1.24 -1.83 9.36
CA ALA A 20 0.09 -1.88 8.74
C ALA A 20 0.10 -1.19 7.39
N ALA A 21 -0.88 -1.46 6.52
CA ALA A 21 -1.02 -0.82 5.22
C ALA A 21 -1.20 0.70 5.35
N ASN A 22 -2.01 1.16 6.29
CA ASN A 22 -2.16 2.60 6.59
C ASN A 22 -0.83 3.22 7.02
N TYR A 23 -0.10 2.55 7.91
CA TYR A 23 1.19 3.05 8.37
C TYR A 23 2.20 3.17 7.23
N ILE A 24 2.35 2.13 6.42
CA ILE A 24 3.28 2.13 5.28
C ILE A 24 2.89 3.19 4.25
N SER A 25 1.59 3.32 3.95
CA SER A 25 1.09 4.35 3.03
C SER A 25 1.47 5.76 3.51
N VAL A 26 1.34 6.03 4.80
CA VAL A 26 1.71 7.33 5.41
C VAL A 26 3.21 7.51 5.46
N ALA A 27 3.96 6.47 5.83
CA ALA A 27 5.41 6.51 5.88
C ALA A 27 6.01 6.85 4.49
N GLN A 28 5.47 6.29 3.41
CA GLN A 28 5.86 6.64 2.04
C GLN A 28 5.71 8.14 1.74
N MET A 29 4.66 8.78 2.24
CA MET A 29 4.42 10.21 2.01
C MET A 29 5.39 11.10 2.78
N TYR A 30 5.67 10.76 4.02
CA TYR A 30 6.31 11.68 4.96
C TYR A 30 7.73 11.31 5.35
N LEU A 31 8.08 10.03 5.40
CA LEU A 31 9.36 9.59 5.92
C LEU A 31 10.37 9.29 4.81
N LYS A 32 11.62 9.54 5.08
CA LYS A 32 12.79 9.14 4.29
C LYS A 32 13.80 8.31 5.10
N ASP A 33 13.68 8.34 6.41
CA ASP A 33 14.49 7.55 7.33
C ASP A 33 13.69 7.13 8.56
N ASN A 34 14.21 6.19 9.37
CA ASN A 34 13.61 5.72 10.61
C ASN A 34 12.15 5.24 10.46
N PRO A 35 11.80 4.46 9.40
CA PRO A 35 10.41 4.11 9.13
C PRO A 35 9.78 3.21 10.19
N LEU A 36 10.58 2.51 11.01
CA LEU A 36 10.10 1.70 12.13
C LEU A 36 10.14 2.43 13.48
N LEU A 37 10.41 3.74 13.49
CA LEU A 37 10.43 4.59 14.68
C LEU A 37 11.32 4.02 15.81
N ARG A 38 12.47 3.45 15.46
CA ARG A 38 13.43 2.88 16.41
C ARG A 38 13.98 3.91 17.40
N ARG A 39 13.92 5.17 17.03
CA ARG A 39 14.23 6.34 17.83
C ARG A 39 13.16 7.43 17.60
N PRO A 40 13.08 8.45 18.45
CA PRO A 40 12.19 9.59 18.20
C PRO A 40 12.46 10.21 16.82
N ILE A 41 11.39 10.63 16.14
CA ILE A 41 11.48 11.28 14.83
C ILE A 41 12.30 12.57 14.96
N GLN A 42 13.23 12.75 14.02
CA GLN A 42 14.00 13.96 13.84
C GLN A 42 13.55 14.66 12.55
N LYS A 43 13.86 15.95 12.43
CA LYS A 43 13.52 16.72 11.21
C LYS A 43 14.13 16.09 9.95
N GLU A 44 15.29 15.50 10.06
CA GLU A 44 16.03 14.85 8.99
C GLU A 44 15.37 13.55 8.50
N ASP A 45 14.50 12.94 9.30
CA ASP A 45 13.76 11.73 8.92
C ASP A 45 12.58 12.04 8.01
N VAL A 46 12.14 13.29 8.00
CA VAL A 46 10.94 13.73 7.27
C VAL A 46 11.32 14.32 5.92
N LYS A 47 10.52 14.02 4.90
CA LYS A 47 10.66 14.63 3.56
C LYS A 47 10.43 16.13 3.61
N THR A 48 11.24 16.89 2.89
CA THR A 48 11.07 18.35 2.78
C THR A 48 9.86 18.75 1.95
N HIS A 49 9.47 17.90 1.00
CA HIS A 49 8.32 18.09 0.12
C HIS A 49 7.48 16.81 0.12
N PRO A 50 6.61 16.63 1.13
CA PRO A 50 5.69 15.49 1.15
C PRO A 50 4.74 15.58 -0.04
N ILE A 51 4.61 14.48 -0.78
CA ILE A 51 3.66 14.35 -1.90
C ILE A 51 2.89 13.06 -1.69
N GLY A 52 1.59 13.11 -1.96
CA GLY A 52 0.68 11.98 -1.83
C GLY A 52 -0.68 12.42 -1.30
N HIS A 53 -1.68 11.56 -1.43
CA HIS A 53 -3.03 11.85 -1.00
C HIS A 53 -3.36 11.13 0.30
N TRP A 54 -3.63 11.88 1.34
CA TRP A 54 -3.97 11.32 2.67
C TRP A 54 -5.44 10.90 2.80
N GLY A 55 -6.36 11.66 2.23
CA GLY A 55 -7.79 11.60 2.56
C GLY A 55 -8.49 10.26 2.24
N THR A 56 -8.01 9.49 1.24
CA THR A 56 -8.62 8.23 0.83
C THR A 56 -7.89 6.99 1.31
N ILE A 57 -6.67 7.12 1.85
CA ILE A 57 -5.79 6.00 2.21
C ILE A 57 -6.48 4.98 3.12
N SER A 58 -7.06 5.46 4.21
CA SER A 58 -7.64 4.60 5.22
C SER A 58 -8.83 3.80 4.68
N GLY A 59 -9.68 4.44 3.87
CA GLY A 59 -10.82 3.79 3.21
C GLY A 59 -10.39 2.77 2.16
N GLN A 60 -9.42 3.11 1.32
CA GLN A 60 -8.90 2.20 0.31
C GLN A 60 -8.23 0.97 0.92
N ASN A 61 -7.37 1.15 1.92
CA ASN A 61 -6.75 0.04 2.64
C ASN A 61 -7.78 -0.84 3.35
N PHE A 62 -8.84 -0.24 3.90
CA PHE A 62 -9.94 -0.99 4.51
C PHE A 62 -10.66 -1.87 3.48
N LEU A 63 -11.03 -1.29 2.34
CA LEU A 63 -11.67 -2.02 1.26
C LEU A 63 -10.77 -3.14 0.76
N TYR A 64 -9.50 -2.86 0.50
CA TYR A 64 -8.52 -3.86 0.04
C TYR A 64 -8.44 -5.05 1.00
N ALA A 65 -8.25 -4.81 2.30
CA ALA A 65 -8.15 -5.86 3.31
C ALA A 65 -9.42 -6.72 3.39
N HIS A 66 -10.60 -6.10 3.31
CA HIS A 66 -11.87 -6.83 3.35
C HIS A 66 -12.23 -7.52 2.05
N LEU A 67 -11.84 -6.97 0.89
CA LEU A 67 -11.98 -7.66 -0.39
C LEU A 67 -11.10 -8.91 -0.44
N ASN A 68 -9.85 -8.85 0.02
CA ASN A 68 -9.00 -10.03 0.17
C ASN A 68 -9.63 -11.09 1.07
N ARG A 69 -10.26 -10.69 2.19
CA ARG A 69 -11.02 -11.62 3.03
C ARG A 69 -12.16 -12.30 2.25
N THR A 70 -12.87 -11.53 1.44
CA THR A 70 -13.98 -12.04 0.61
C THR A 70 -13.47 -12.97 -0.49
N ILE A 71 -12.39 -12.59 -1.17
CA ILE A 71 -11.71 -13.42 -2.18
C ILE A 71 -11.32 -14.77 -1.58
N ASN A 72 -10.63 -14.76 -0.45
CA ASN A 72 -10.18 -15.97 0.20
C ASN A 72 -11.33 -16.84 0.75
N LYS A 73 -12.42 -16.20 1.20
CA LYS A 73 -13.59 -16.92 1.72
C LYS A 73 -14.36 -17.68 0.65
N TYR A 74 -14.46 -17.11 -0.54
CA TYR A 74 -15.31 -17.61 -1.61
C TYR A 74 -14.52 -18.09 -2.85
N ASP A 75 -13.19 -18.10 -2.79
CA ASP A 75 -12.30 -18.49 -3.87
C ASP A 75 -12.60 -17.70 -5.17
N LEU A 76 -12.59 -16.38 -5.07
CA LEU A 76 -12.98 -15.48 -6.16
C LEU A 76 -11.79 -14.98 -6.96
N ASN A 77 -11.98 -14.80 -8.27
CA ASN A 77 -11.10 -14.00 -9.10
C ASN A 77 -11.71 -12.59 -9.23
N MET A 78 -10.99 -11.57 -8.74
CA MET A 78 -11.48 -10.21 -8.71
C MET A 78 -10.41 -9.22 -9.17
N PHE A 79 -10.85 -8.15 -9.81
CA PHE A 79 -10.06 -6.93 -9.98
C PHE A 79 -10.48 -5.90 -8.93
N TYR A 80 -9.51 -5.23 -8.32
CA TYR A 80 -9.76 -4.06 -7.49
C TYR A 80 -9.53 -2.81 -8.33
N ILE A 81 -10.57 -1.99 -8.50
CA ILE A 81 -10.50 -0.76 -9.28
C ILE A 81 -10.40 0.42 -8.33
N GLU A 82 -9.23 1.03 -8.31
CA GLU A 82 -8.93 2.18 -7.46
C GLU A 82 -9.34 3.47 -8.17
N GLY A 83 -10.52 4.01 -7.80
CA GLY A 83 -11.04 5.26 -8.36
C GLY A 83 -10.14 6.47 -8.11
N PRO A 84 -9.69 6.72 -6.85
CA PRO A 84 -8.73 7.80 -6.58
C PRO A 84 -7.28 7.33 -6.81
N GLY A 85 -6.88 7.21 -8.07
CA GLY A 85 -5.52 6.76 -8.46
C GLY A 85 -4.38 7.58 -7.87
N HIS A 86 -4.64 8.84 -7.47
CA HIS A 86 -3.69 9.64 -6.70
C HIS A 86 -3.44 9.12 -5.27
N GLY A 87 -4.14 8.07 -4.84
CA GLY A 87 -3.86 7.29 -3.63
C GLY A 87 -2.93 6.09 -3.86
N GLY A 88 -2.12 6.08 -4.93
CA GLY A 88 -1.29 4.94 -5.35
C GLY A 88 -0.37 4.34 -4.30
N GLN A 89 -0.02 5.10 -3.25
CA GLN A 89 0.72 4.57 -2.10
C GLN A 89 0.00 3.43 -1.38
N VAL A 90 -1.30 3.31 -1.52
CA VAL A 90 -2.09 2.17 -1.00
C VAL A 90 -1.69 0.89 -1.71
N MET A 91 -1.61 0.92 -3.05
CA MET A 91 -1.23 -0.24 -3.85
C MET A 91 0.20 -0.68 -3.53
N VAL A 92 1.13 0.27 -3.45
CA VAL A 92 2.52 0.01 -3.07
C VAL A 92 2.62 -0.59 -1.67
N ALA A 93 1.87 -0.06 -0.70
CA ALA A 93 1.88 -0.57 0.67
C ALA A 93 1.36 -2.01 0.76
N ASN A 94 0.28 -2.33 0.05
CA ASN A 94 -0.31 -3.66 0.06
C ASN A 94 0.57 -4.69 -0.68
N SER A 95 1.13 -4.34 -1.83
CA SER A 95 2.05 -5.23 -2.56
C SER A 95 3.37 -5.45 -1.81
N TYR A 96 3.82 -4.48 -1.03
CA TYR A 96 4.96 -4.67 -0.13
C TYR A 96 4.63 -5.61 1.04
N LEU A 97 3.44 -5.49 1.63
CA LEU A 97 3.00 -6.34 2.75
C LEU A 97 2.75 -7.79 2.34
N ASP A 98 2.31 -8.04 1.12
CA ASP A 98 2.06 -9.41 0.64
C ASP A 98 3.28 -10.07 0.00
N GLY A 99 4.40 -9.34 -0.11
CA GLY A 99 5.66 -9.81 -0.67
C GLY A 99 5.79 -9.67 -2.18
N SER A 100 4.72 -9.36 -2.91
CA SER A 100 4.75 -9.22 -4.38
C SER A 100 5.74 -8.14 -4.82
N TYR A 101 5.90 -7.08 -4.02
CA TYR A 101 6.83 -6.00 -4.32
C TYR A 101 8.28 -6.50 -4.33
N THR A 102 8.68 -7.23 -3.29
CA THR A 102 10.02 -7.81 -3.16
C THR A 102 10.27 -8.94 -4.15
N GLU A 103 9.23 -9.68 -4.54
CA GLU A 103 9.35 -10.72 -5.56
C GLU A 103 9.78 -10.14 -6.92
N ILE A 104 9.26 -8.97 -7.29
CA ILE A 104 9.58 -8.30 -8.56
C ILE A 104 10.83 -7.39 -8.43
N TYR A 105 10.99 -6.74 -7.29
CA TYR A 105 12.09 -5.82 -6.98
C TYR A 105 12.88 -6.33 -5.76
N PRO A 106 13.73 -7.34 -5.91
CA PRO A 106 14.39 -8.03 -4.80
C PRO A 106 15.36 -7.15 -4.00
N GLU A 107 15.75 -6.01 -4.53
CA GLU A 107 16.52 -5.00 -3.80
C GLU A 107 15.70 -4.26 -2.73
N ILE A 108 14.37 -4.30 -2.82
CA ILE A 108 13.45 -3.76 -1.81
C ILE A 108 13.03 -4.90 -0.89
N THR A 109 13.84 -5.16 0.12
CA THR A 109 13.68 -6.28 1.04
C THR A 109 12.53 -6.08 2.04
N GLU A 110 11.94 -7.18 2.54
CA GLU A 110 10.89 -7.15 3.56
C GLU A 110 11.47 -6.91 4.98
N ASP A 111 12.24 -5.84 5.13
CA ASP A 111 12.86 -5.44 6.38
C ASP A 111 12.93 -3.92 6.53
N GLU A 112 13.58 -3.44 7.59
CA GLU A 112 13.72 -2.01 7.85
C GLU A 112 14.45 -1.27 6.71
N ASN A 113 15.42 -1.91 6.07
CA ASN A 113 16.17 -1.30 4.97
C ASN A 113 15.31 -1.17 3.71
N GLY A 114 14.59 -2.23 3.34
CA GLY A 114 13.67 -2.18 2.20
C GLY A 114 12.54 -1.19 2.43
N LEU A 115 11.95 -1.17 3.63
CA LEU A 115 10.93 -0.17 3.96
C LEU A 115 11.47 1.27 3.90
N LYS A 116 12.70 1.49 4.33
CA LYS A 116 13.37 2.78 4.22
C LYS A 116 13.59 3.18 2.76
N GLN A 117 13.98 2.23 1.91
CA GLN A 117 14.12 2.48 0.47
C GLN A 117 12.78 2.81 -0.15
N LEU A 118 11.74 2.02 0.13
CA LEU A 118 10.38 2.26 -0.34
C LEU A 118 9.90 3.68 -0.01
N CYS A 119 10.08 4.10 1.24
CA CYS A 119 9.74 5.45 1.68
C CYS A 119 10.51 6.52 0.91
N LYS A 120 11.81 6.33 0.69
CA LYS A 120 12.65 7.29 -0.07
C LYS A 120 12.23 7.39 -1.53
N MET A 121 11.91 6.27 -2.15
CA MET A 121 11.61 6.18 -3.57
C MET A 121 10.22 6.72 -3.92
N PHE A 122 9.26 6.66 -2.99
CA PHE A 122 7.90 7.10 -3.26
C PHE A 122 7.85 8.59 -3.60
N SER A 123 7.27 8.90 -4.77
CA SER A 123 7.14 10.26 -5.33
C SER A 123 8.49 10.97 -5.55
N PHE A 124 9.55 10.20 -5.83
CA PHE A 124 10.85 10.73 -6.21
C PHE A 124 11.05 10.54 -7.72
N PRO A 125 11.59 11.52 -8.45
CA PRO A 125 11.77 11.43 -9.91
C PRO A 125 12.55 10.18 -10.33
N GLY A 126 11.96 9.40 -11.25
CA GLY A 126 12.56 8.17 -11.76
C GLY A 126 12.41 6.95 -10.85
N CYS A 127 11.64 7.06 -9.76
CA CYS A 127 11.37 5.99 -8.82
C CYS A 127 9.86 5.66 -8.77
N ILE A 128 9.30 5.45 -7.58
CA ILE A 128 7.90 5.09 -7.41
C ILE A 128 6.99 6.30 -7.69
N ALA A 129 6.02 6.12 -8.57
CA ALA A 129 5.03 7.15 -8.86
C ALA A 129 4.13 7.44 -7.66
N SER A 130 3.65 8.68 -7.53
CA SER A 130 2.68 9.06 -6.50
C SER A 130 1.26 8.57 -6.79
N HIS A 131 0.96 8.24 -8.04
CA HIS A 131 -0.29 7.64 -8.49
C HIS A 131 -0.12 6.13 -8.66
N ALA A 132 -1.24 5.40 -8.67
CA ALA A 132 -1.21 4.00 -9.06
C ALA A 132 -0.60 3.86 -10.45
N ALA A 133 0.34 2.94 -10.62
CA ALA A 133 1.10 2.79 -11.83
C ALA A 133 1.36 1.30 -12.12
N PRO A 134 1.45 0.89 -13.40
CA PRO A 134 1.64 -0.51 -13.75
C PRO A 134 2.98 -1.08 -13.28
N GLU A 135 3.95 -0.24 -12.95
CA GLU A 135 5.21 -0.65 -12.31
C GLU A 135 5.03 -1.17 -10.87
N THR A 136 3.91 -0.85 -10.22
CA THR A 136 3.58 -1.45 -8.92
C THR A 136 3.13 -2.90 -9.15
N PRO A 137 3.79 -3.89 -8.53
CA PRO A 137 3.42 -5.29 -8.70
C PRO A 137 1.93 -5.55 -8.43
N GLY A 138 1.29 -6.29 -9.33
CA GLY A 138 -0.14 -6.57 -9.28
C GLY A 138 -1.03 -5.49 -9.91
N SER A 139 -0.53 -4.31 -10.20
CA SER A 139 -1.25 -3.31 -10.97
C SER A 139 -1.19 -3.60 -12.47
N ILE A 140 -2.30 -3.41 -13.17
CA ILE A 140 -2.41 -3.65 -14.61
C ILE A 140 -2.67 -2.38 -15.41
N HIS A 141 -2.92 -1.27 -14.73
CA HIS A 141 -3.21 0.03 -15.34
C HIS A 141 -2.73 1.17 -14.44
N GLU A 142 -2.45 2.32 -15.04
CA GLU A 142 -2.20 3.54 -14.27
C GLU A 142 -3.47 4.00 -13.54
N GLY A 143 -3.30 4.60 -12.37
CA GLY A 143 -4.41 5.11 -11.59
C GLY A 143 -5.16 6.22 -12.30
N GLY A 144 -6.47 6.04 -12.46
CA GLY A 144 -7.35 7.07 -12.97
C GLY A 144 -7.46 8.24 -12.01
N GLU A 145 -7.67 9.43 -12.57
CA GLU A 145 -8.15 10.57 -11.80
C GLU A 145 -9.62 10.36 -11.42
N LEU A 146 -10.10 11.19 -10.50
CA LEU A 146 -11.50 11.15 -10.06
C LEU A 146 -12.46 11.20 -11.25
N GLY A 147 -13.30 10.19 -11.38
CA GLY A 147 -14.28 10.04 -12.45
C GLY A 147 -13.86 9.14 -13.61
N TYR A 148 -12.60 8.75 -13.74
CA TYR A 148 -12.14 7.86 -14.82
C TYR A 148 -12.26 6.37 -14.50
N ALA A 149 -12.42 5.98 -13.24
CA ALA A 149 -12.46 4.57 -12.84
C ALA A 149 -13.46 3.74 -13.65
N LEU A 150 -14.65 4.25 -13.88
CA LEU A 150 -15.70 3.56 -14.63
C LEU A 150 -15.33 3.37 -16.11
N SER A 151 -14.65 4.34 -16.72
CA SER A 151 -14.25 4.24 -18.14
C SER A 151 -13.01 3.35 -18.33
N HIS A 152 -12.26 3.08 -17.28
CA HIS A 152 -11.10 2.17 -17.28
C HIS A 152 -11.46 0.74 -16.88
N ALA A 153 -12.62 0.53 -16.29
CA ALA A 153 -13.14 -0.78 -15.93
C ALA A 153 -13.69 -1.54 -17.13
#